data_0443d74b857011169a0c46ceed75d52c
#
_entry.id   0443d74b857011169a0c46ceed75d52c
#
_cell.length_a   1.000
_cell.length_b   1.000
_cell.length_c   1.000
_cell.angle_alpha   90.00
_cell.angle_beta   90.00
_cell.angle_gamma   90.00
#
_symmetry.space_group_name_H-M   'P 1'
#
loop_
_entity.id
_entity.type
_entity.pdbx_description
1 polymer ?
#
loop_
_entity_poly.entity_id
_entity_poly.type
_entity_poly.pdbx_seq_one_letter_code
_entity_poly.pdbx_strand_id
1 'polypeptide(L)'
;MSAPPRVGVVGHIEWIQFAVVPRVPAQGEIVHATAAFEVAAGGGAVAAAHLAKLAGTVTFLTAVGDDDHGARSCDELVARGVMLHAAVRSGVTTRRGLTHLDDDHERTITVLDPRLVPHAADELPWDLLADLDAVYFTGGDTGALRAARAARVLVATPRAFDVIAGSGVQLDVLVSSADDAGEQVAAGALDPAPRLVVHTRGAAGGSWSGADGATGTWAAEPLPAPAVDSYGSGDAFAAGLTYGLGAGMPVAQAAALGARRGALCLTGRGPYEAIDR
;
A
#
# COMPACT_ATOMS: atom_id res chain seq x y z
N MET A 1 5.33 -8.13 27.14
CA MET A 1 4.90 -7.73 25.78
C MET A 1 5.48 -8.75 24.82
N SER A 2 4.68 -9.35 23.92
CA SER A 2 5.19 -10.22 22.87
C SER A 2 6.06 -9.40 21.91
N ALA A 3 7.03 -10.05 21.24
CA ALA A 3 7.80 -9.41 20.19
C ALA A 3 6.88 -8.89 19.07
N PRO A 4 7.24 -7.80 18.37
CA PRO A 4 6.47 -7.33 17.23
C PRO A 4 6.44 -8.41 16.13
N PRO A 5 5.35 -8.48 15.33
CA PRO A 5 5.28 -9.44 14.23
C PRO A 5 6.33 -9.11 13.17
N ARG A 6 6.89 -10.15 12.55
CA ARG A 6 7.74 -10.02 11.37
C ARG A 6 6.83 -9.82 10.16
N VAL A 7 6.97 -8.67 9.49
CA VAL A 7 6.07 -8.27 8.40
C VAL A 7 6.85 -7.95 7.14
N GLY A 8 6.19 -8.12 5.99
CA GLY A 8 6.78 -7.82 4.70
C GLY A 8 5.78 -7.22 3.71
N VAL A 9 6.35 -6.71 2.64
CA VAL A 9 5.63 -6.21 1.47
C VAL A 9 6.23 -6.84 0.23
N VAL A 10 5.38 -7.21 -0.73
CA VAL A 10 5.76 -7.53 -2.09
C VAL A 10 4.98 -6.60 -3.00
N GLY A 11 5.67 -5.75 -3.78
CA GLY A 11 4.96 -4.75 -4.54
C GLY A 11 5.84 -3.76 -5.27
N HIS A 12 5.25 -2.62 -5.64
CA HIS A 12 5.87 -1.61 -6.48
C HIS A 12 6.22 -0.34 -5.71
N ILE A 13 7.19 0.37 -6.26
CA ILE A 13 7.58 1.73 -5.90
C ILE A 13 7.26 2.65 -7.08
N GLU A 14 6.91 3.89 -6.78
CA GLU A 14 6.72 4.97 -7.74
C GLU A 14 7.44 6.22 -7.23
N TRP A 15 8.12 6.94 -8.12
CA TRP A 15 8.61 8.29 -7.80
C TRP A 15 7.52 9.30 -8.10
N ILE A 16 6.96 9.92 -7.07
CA ILE A 16 5.81 10.82 -7.21
C ILE A 16 6.24 12.26 -7.00
N GLN A 17 5.94 13.09 -7.99
CA GLN A 17 6.01 14.53 -7.90
C GLN A 17 4.65 15.09 -7.48
N PHE A 18 4.63 15.82 -6.38
CA PHE A 18 3.44 16.48 -5.86
C PHE A 18 3.46 17.95 -6.19
N ALA A 19 2.34 18.47 -6.66
CA ALA A 19 2.08 19.88 -6.86
C ALA A 19 0.86 20.29 -6.03
N VAL A 20 1.06 21.12 -5.01
CA VAL A 20 -0.04 21.71 -4.24
C VAL A 20 -0.59 22.89 -5.04
N VAL A 21 -1.86 22.80 -5.40
CA VAL A 21 -2.51 23.78 -6.30
C VAL A 21 -3.86 24.22 -5.70
N PRO A 22 -4.32 25.44 -5.95
CA PRO A 22 -5.66 25.86 -5.52
C PRO A 22 -6.78 24.99 -6.12
N ARG A 23 -6.56 24.49 -7.32
CA ARG A 23 -7.42 23.55 -8.04
C ARG A 23 -6.64 22.86 -9.16
N VAL A 24 -7.10 21.69 -9.57
CA VAL A 24 -6.56 21.02 -10.75
C VAL A 24 -6.81 21.91 -12.00
N PRO A 25 -5.78 22.17 -12.84
CA PRO A 25 -5.96 23.01 -14.03
C PRO A 25 -6.95 22.37 -15.01
N ALA A 26 -7.89 23.17 -15.53
CA ALA A 26 -8.75 22.77 -16.62
C ALA A 26 -8.04 22.94 -17.96
N GLN A 27 -8.66 22.44 -19.05
CA GLN A 27 -8.09 22.55 -20.39
C GLN A 27 -7.79 24.00 -20.78
N GLY A 28 -6.54 24.28 -21.17
CA GLY A 28 -6.07 25.59 -21.59
C GLY A 28 -5.68 26.53 -20.45
N GLU A 29 -5.77 26.11 -19.20
CA GLU A 29 -5.38 26.89 -18.03
C GLU A 29 -3.93 26.68 -17.63
N ILE A 30 -3.36 27.70 -17.01
CA ILE A 30 -2.09 27.66 -16.29
C ILE A 30 -2.40 27.93 -14.82
N VAL A 31 -2.09 26.97 -13.95
CA VAL A 31 -2.21 27.11 -12.49
C VAL A 31 -0.81 27.08 -11.90
N HIS A 32 -0.52 27.99 -10.99
CA HIS A 32 0.76 28.02 -10.27
C HIS A 32 0.63 27.21 -8.99
N ALA A 33 1.52 26.22 -8.83
CA ALA A 33 1.63 25.48 -7.58
C ALA A 33 2.10 26.38 -6.44
N THR A 34 1.48 26.28 -5.28
CA THR A 34 1.87 27.00 -4.06
C THR A 34 3.01 26.30 -3.32
N ALA A 35 3.16 24.99 -3.54
CA ALA A 35 4.27 24.18 -3.08
C ALA A 35 4.46 22.97 -4.00
N ALA A 36 5.67 22.42 -4.02
CA ALA A 36 5.96 21.16 -4.71
C ALA A 36 6.98 20.35 -3.91
N PHE A 37 6.87 19.04 -3.98
CA PHE A 37 7.82 18.12 -3.39
C PHE A 37 7.80 16.78 -4.15
N GLU A 38 8.81 15.96 -3.94
CA GLU A 38 8.94 14.64 -4.54
C GLU A 38 9.25 13.61 -3.48
N VAL A 39 8.77 12.40 -3.65
CA VAL A 39 9.01 11.32 -2.69
C VAL A 39 8.82 9.95 -3.34
N ALA A 40 9.56 8.96 -2.86
CA ALA A 40 9.28 7.55 -3.16
C ALA A 40 7.92 7.17 -2.58
N ALA A 41 6.99 6.71 -3.41
CA ALA A 41 5.63 6.37 -3.02
C ALA A 41 5.12 5.13 -3.80
N GLY A 42 3.82 5.04 -4.07
CA GLY A 42 3.18 3.83 -4.57
C GLY A 42 2.78 2.90 -3.44
N GLY A 43 1.80 2.05 -3.68
CA GLY A 43 1.16 1.25 -2.61
C GLY A 43 2.12 0.38 -1.80
N GLY A 44 3.14 -0.20 -2.46
CA GLY A 44 4.14 -1.00 -1.76
C GLY A 44 5.04 -0.17 -0.86
N ALA A 45 5.55 0.96 -1.37
CA ALA A 45 6.45 1.84 -0.61
C ALA A 45 5.75 2.48 0.60
N VAL A 46 4.52 2.99 0.40
CA VAL A 46 3.74 3.61 1.48
C VAL A 46 3.45 2.58 2.57
N ALA A 47 2.96 1.40 2.20
CA ALA A 47 2.68 0.34 3.17
C ALA A 47 3.96 -0.09 3.91
N ALA A 48 5.09 -0.23 3.22
CA ALA A 48 6.37 -0.61 3.84
C ALA A 48 6.84 0.42 4.88
N ALA A 49 6.80 1.71 4.57
CA ALA A 49 7.18 2.76 5.51
C ALA A 49 6.27 2.77 6.77
N HIS A 50 4.95 2.63 6.59
CA HIS A 50 4.01 2.54 7.71
C HIS A 50 4.22 1.28 8.56
N LEU A 51 4.53 0.13 7.93
CA LEU A 51 4.87 -1.11 8.64
C LEU A 51 6.18 -0.99 9.41
N ALA A 52 7.21 -0.35 8.85
CA ALA A 52 8.47 -0.11 9.54
C ALA A 52 8.28 0.70 10.83
N LYS A 53 7.41 1.72 10.81
CA LYS A 53 7.05 2.49 12.02
C LYS A 53 6.30 1.66 13.07
N LEU A 54 5.56 0.64 12.68
CA LEU A 54 4.82 -0.24 13.61
C LEU A 54 5.71 -1.37 14.15
N ALA A 55 6.52 -1.99 13.30
CA ALA A 55 7.28 -3.20 13.62
C ALA A 55 8.76 -2.92 13.98
N GLY A 56 9.26 -1.70 13.74
CA GLY A 56 10.67 -1.35 13.84
C GLY A 56 11.46 -1.67 12.57
N THR A 57 11.09 -2.71 11.85
CA THR A 57 11.64 -3.06 10.53
C THR A 57 10.59 -3.82 9.71
N VAL A 58 10.76 -3.82 8.38
CA VAL A 58 9.89 -4.52 7.42
C VAL A 58 10.73 -5.04 6.26
N THR A 59 10.47 -6.24 5.78
CA THR A 59 11.08 -6.76 4.55
C THR A 59 10.27 -6.31 3.34
N PHE A 60 10.90 -5.66 2.35
CA PHE A 60 10.20 -5.24 1.14
C PHE A 60 10.90 -5.76 -0.11
N LEU A 61 10.22 -6.61 -0.88
CA LEU A 61 10.65 -7.11 -2.18
C LEU A 61 9.96 -6.33 -3.29
N THR A 62 10.74 -5.72 -4.18
CA THR A 62 10.25 -4.80 -5.21
C THR A 62 11.06 -4.83 -6.49
N ALA A 63 10.72 -3.97 -7.46
CA ALA A 63 11.55 -3.71 -8.64
C ALA A 63 11.57 -2.21 -8.94
N VAL A 64 12.71 -1.72 -9.41
CA VAL A 64 12.94 -0.33 -9.84
C VAL A 64 13.68 -0.32 -11.17
N GLY A 65 13.71 0.83 -11.83
CA GLY A 65 14.58 1.07 -12.99
C GLY A 65 16.03 1.32 -12.58
N ASP A 66 16.93 1.32 -13.55
CA ASP A 66 18.35 1.68 -13.39
C ASP A 66 18.60 3.19 -13.56
N ASP A 67 17.72 4.00 -13.00
CA ASP A 67 17.73 5.45 -13.07
C ASP A 67 17.85 6.11 -11.69
N ASP A 68 18.06 7.43 -11.68
CA ASP A 68 18.20 8.21 -10.44
C ASP A 68 16.95 8.12 -9.54
N HIS A 69 15.76 8.00 -10.12
CA HIS A 69 14.53 7.86 -9.34
C HIS A 69 14.46 6.51 -8.62
N GLY A 70 14.93 5.43 -9.27
CA GLY A 70 15.06 4.12 -8.64
C GLY A 70 16.03 4.14 -7.46
N ALA A 71 17.24 4.69 -7.67
CA ALA A 71 18.24 4.81 -6.62
C ALA A 71 17.74 5.65 -5.43
N ARG A 72 17.20 6.86 -5.69
CA ARG A 72 16.64 7.74 -4.65
C ARG A 72 15.48 7.09 -3.90
N SER A 73 14.63 6.34 -4.61
CA SER A 73 13.52 5.62 -3.98
C SER A 73 14.01 4.56 -2.99
N CYS A 74 15.04 3.82 -3.36
CA CYS A 74 15.66 2.84 -2.47
C CYS A 74 16.26 3.50 -1.23
N ASP A 75 17.02 4.57 -1.40
CA ASP A 75 17.68 5.30 -0.31
C ASP A 75 16.65 5.88 0.69
N GLU A 76 15.57 6.49 0.19
CA GLU A 76 14.52 7.05 1.03
C GLU A 76 13.80 6.00 1.87
N LEU A 77 13.52 4.83 1.31
CA LEU A 77 12.84 3.75 2.04
C LEU A 77 13.77 3.08 3.06
N VAL A 78 15.04 2.88 2.72
CA VAL A 78 16.04 2.38 3.66
C VAL A 78 16.20 3.35 4.85
N ALA A 79 16.25 4.66 4.60
CA ALA A 79 16.30 5.67 5.65
C ALA A 79 15.07 5.65 6.57
N ARG A 80 13.92 5.12 6.12
CA ARG A 80 12.69 4.91 6.92
C ARG A 80 12.65 3.57 7.67
N GLY A 81 13.75 2.79 7.64
CA GLY A 81 13.85 1.51 8.34
C GLY A 81 13.30 0.32 7.56
N VAL A 82 13.13 0.46 6.23
CA VAL A 82 12.75 -0.63 5.35
C VAL A 82 13.97 -1.48 4.99
N MET A 83 13.90 -2.78 5.23
CA MET A 83 14.85 -3.76 4.70
C MET A 83 14.46 -4.05 3.24
N LEU A 84 15.04 -3.26 2.33
CA LEU A 84 14.64 -3.23 0.93
C LEU A 84 15.48 -4.21 0.09
N HIS A 85 14.80 -5.00 -0.73
CA HIS A 85 15.39 -5.86 -1.77
C HIS A 85 14.75 -5.50 -3.10
N ALA A 86 15.50 -4.85 -3.99
CA ALA A 86 15.01 -4.36 -5.27
C ALA A 86 15.69 -5.09 -6.45
N ALA A 87 14.88 -5.65 -7.34
CA ALA A 87 15.33 -6.06 -8.66
C ALA A 87 15.47 -4.82 -9.55
N VAL A 88 16.67 -4.57 -10.09
CA VAL A 88 16.93 -3.43 -10.96
C VAL A 88 16.67 -3.83 -12.42
N ARG A 89 15.81 -3.11 -13.12
CA ARG A 89 15.46 -3.31 -14.52
C ARG A 89 16.34 -2.45 -15.41
N SER A 90 17.32 -3.07 -16.07
CA SER A 90 18.24 -2.34 -16.94
C SER A 90 17.55 -1.72 -18.16
N GLY A 91 17.87 -0.46 -18.45
CA GLY A 91 17.30 0.30 -19.56
C GLY A 91 15.82 0.66 -19.38
N VAL A 92 15.27 0.54 -18.18
CA VAL A 92 13.87 0.84 -17.87
C VAL A 92 13.79 1.97 -16.84
N THR A 93 12.89 2.92 -17.07
CA THR A 93 12.63 4.02 -16.15
C THR A 93 11.80 3.55 -14.96
N THR A 94 12.18 3.98 -13.75
CA THR A 94 11.34 3.83 -12.56
C THR A 94 10.01 4.54 -12.78
N ARG A 95 8.90 3.90 -12.45
CA ARG A 95 7.57 4.47 -12.60
C ARG A 95 7.47 5.80 -11.87
N ARG A 96 6.96 6.81 -12.57
CA ARG A 96 6.72 8.15 -12.04
C ARG A 96 5.24 8.49 -12.08
N GLY A 97 4.86 9.43 -11.24
CA GLY A 97 3.54 10.04 -11.28
C GLY A 97 3.60 11.51 -10.93
N LEU A 98 2.66 12.26 -11.47
CA LEU A 98 2.36 13.63 -11.07
C LEU A 98 1.05 13.61 -10.28
N THR A 99 1.09 14.15 -9.07
CA THR A 99 -0.08 14.25 -8.18
C THR A 99 -0.38 15.72 -7.92
N HIS A 100 -1.55 16.18 -8.29
CA HIS A 100 -2.09 17.45 -7.81
C HIS A 100 -2.79 17.21 -6.46
N LEU A 101 -2.47 18.05 -5.49
CA LEU A 101 -3.18 18.15 -4.21
C LEU A 101 -3.89 19.51 -4.22
N ASP A 102 -5.21 19.52 -4.17
CA ASP A 102 -6.00 20.75 -4.23
C ASP A 102 -6.48 21.23 -2.85
N ASP A 103 -7.12 22.41 -2.83
CA ASP A 103 -7.61 23.00 -1.58
C ASP A 103 -8.78 22.24 -0.94
N ASP A 104 -9.39 21.29 -1.68
CA ASP A 104 -10.40 20.35 -1.15
C ASP A 104 -9.75 19.11 -0.49
N HIS A 105 -8.42 19.08 -0.40
CA HIS A 105 -7.61 17.97 0.13
C HIS A 105 -7.72 16.68 -0.70
N GLU A 106 -8.15 16.79 -1.95
CA GLU A 106 -8.27 15.68 -2.88
C GLU A 106 -7.01 15.55 -3.74
N ARG A 107 -6.79 14.32 -4.21
CA ARG A 107 -5.67 14.03 -5.11
C ARG A 107 -6.15 13.70 -6.51
N THR A 108 -5.48 14.26 -7.50
CA THR A 108 -5.59 13.85 -8.90
C THR A 108 -4.24 13.37 -9.40
N ILE A 109 -4.16 12.14 -9.88
CA ILE A 109 -2.90 11.47 -10.21
C ILE A 109 -2.81 11.21 -11.71
N THR A 110 -1.71 11.63 -12.32
CA THR A 110 -1.32 11.23 -13.68
C THR A 110 -0.11 10.31 -13.59
N VAL A 111 -0.26 9.08 -14.07
CA VAL A 111 0.82 8.10 -14.14
C VAL A 111 1.58 8.29 -15.43
N LEU A 112 2.92 8.30 -15.36
CA LEU A 112 3.77 8.62 -16.51
C LEU A 112 4.41 7.39 -17.15
N ASP A 113 4.69 6.32 -16.39
CA ASP A 113 5.43 5.16 -16.87
C ASP A 113 4.76 3.84 -16.42
N PRO A 114 5.08 2.70 -17.05
CA PRO A 114 4.57 1.39 -16.64
C PRO A 114 4.97 1.02 -15.20
N ARG A 115 4.14 0.23 -14.54
CA ARG A 115 4.45 -0.28 -13.19
C ARG A 115 5.55 -1.32 -13.27
N LEU A 116 6.62 -1.13 -12.50
CA LEU A 116 7.62 -2.16 -12.26
C LEU A 116 7.23 -2.96 -11.02
N VAL A 117 7.29 -4.27 -11.14
CA VAL A 117 6.94 -5.20 -10.06
C VAL A 117 7.99 -6.31 -9.97
N PRO A 118 8.20 -6.92 -8.79
CA PRO A 118 9.09 -8.05 -8.66
C PRO A 118 8.49 -9.29 -9.35
N HIS A 119 9.33 -10.06 -10.01
CA HIS A 119 8.99 -11.33 -10.64
C HIS A 119 9.68 -12.47 -9.89
N ALA A 120 9.06 -13.63 -9.82
CA ALA A 120 9.64 -14.80 -9.15
C ALA A 120 11.02 -15.22 -9.71
N ALA A 121 11.30 -14.87 -10.96
CA ALA A 121 12.59 -15.12 -11.61
C ALA A 121 13.70 -14.14 -11.20
N ASP A 122 13.38 -13.07 -10.47
CA ASP A 122 14.36 -12.12 -9.99
C ASP A 122 15.21 -12.76 -8.88
N GLU A 123 16.49 -12.40 -8.82
CA GLU A 123 17.42 -12.79 -7.75
C GLU A 123 17.10 -12.03 -6.44
N LEU A 124 15.88 -12.25 -5.91
CA LEU A 124 15.42 -11.69 -4.65
C LEU A 124 15.37 -12.78 -3.57
N PRO A 125 15.52 -12.44 -2.29
CA PRO A 125 15.51 -13.41 -1.21
C PRO A 125 14.09 -13.88 -0.86
N TRP A 126 13.43 -14.57 -1.79
CA TRP A 126 12.05 -15.04 -1.67
C TRP A 126 11.82 -15.94 -0.44
N ASP A 127 12.84 -16.69 -0.02
CA ASP A 127 12.76 -17.57 1.15
C ASP A 127 12.50 -16.83 2.45
N LEU A 128 12.87 -15.53 2.54
CA LEU A 128 12.58 -14.71 3.72
C LEU A 128 11.07 -14.61 4.00
N LEU A 129 10.22 -14.72 2.96
CA LEU A 129 8.77 -14.57 3.11
C LEU A 129 8.14 -15.69 3.96
N ALA A 130 8.74 -16.89 3.98
CA ALA A 130 8.27 -18.01 4.78
C ALA A 130 8.40 -17.79 6.30
N ASP A 131 9.32 -16.91 6.68
CA ASP A 131 9.55 -16.55 8.07
C ASP A 131 8.67 -15.40 8.58
N LEU A 132 7.85 -14.81 7.73
CA LEU A 132 7.05 -13.64 8.07
C LEU A 132 5.66 -14.03 8.64
N ASP A 133 5.23 -13.27 9.63
CA ASP A 133 3.89 -13.39 10.21
C ASP A 133 2.81 -12.85 9.28
N ALA A 134 3.11 -11.81 8.50
CA ALA A 134 2.20 -11.29 7.50
C ALA A 134 2.95 -10.61 6.35
N VAL A 135 2.38 -10.74 5.14
CA VAL A 135 2.82 -10.05 3.93
C VAL A 135 1.66 -9.29 3.32
N TYR A 136 1.92 -8.04 2.91
CA TYR A 136 1.03 -7.26 2.07
C TYR A 136 1.52 -7.29 0.63
N PHE A 137 0.67 -7.80 -0.27
CA PHE A 137 0.95 -7.92 -1.70
C PHE A 137 0.24 -6.84 -2.49
N THR A 138 0.99 -5.93 -3.11
CA THR A 138 0.47 -4.84 -3.95
C THR A 138 0.80 -5.00 -5.42
N GLY A 139 1.63 -5.97 -5.79
CA GLY A 139 2.02 -6.25 -7.17
C GLY A 139 3.21 -7.19 -7.27
N GLY A 140 3.25 -7.93 -8.35
CA GLY A 140 4.24 -8.93 -8.68
C GLY A 140 3.70 -9.78 -9.82
N ASP A 141 4.45 -10.80 -10.25
CA ASP A 141 3.90 -11.84 -11.11
C ASP A 141 3.21 -12.94 -10.26
N THR A 142 2.61 -13.91 -10.94
CA THR A 142 1.96 -15.05 -10.28
C THR A 142 2.93 -15.87 -9.41
N GLY A 143 4.19 -15.96 -9.81
CA GLY A 143 5.22 -16.64 -9.04
C GLY A 143 5.57 -15.88 -7.75
N ALA A 144 5.69 -14.55 -7.83
CA ALA A 144 5.89 -13.69 -6.67
C ALA A 144 4.72 -13.79 -5.66
N LEU A 145 3.48 -13.85 -6.16
CA LEU A 145 2.30 -14.07 -5.30
C LEU A 145 2.34 -15.45 -4.62
N ARG A 146 2.74 -16.50 -5.35
CA ARG A 146 2.92 -17.84 -4.76
C ARG A 146 4.02 -17.84 -3.71
N ALA A 147 5.12 -17.14 -3.92
CA ALA A 147 6.15 -16.97 -2.91
C ALA A 147 5.63 -16.22 -1.67
N ALA A 148 4.86 -15.15 -1.87
CA ALA A 148 4.24 -14.39 -0.79
C ALA A 148 3.25 -15.23 0.05
N ARG A 149 2.65 -16.28 -0.53
CA ARG A 149 1.77 -17.20 0.19
C ARG A 149 2.50 -18.02 1.27
N ALA A 150 3.82 -18.10 1.24
CA ALA A 150 4.60 -18.80 2.27
C ALA A 150 4.47 -18.13 3.65
N ALA A 151 4.16 -16.84 3.70
CA ALA A 151 3.87 -16.13 4.96
C ALA A 151 2.59 -16.69 5.63
N ARG A 152 2.52 -16.55 6.96
CA ARG A 152 1.36 -17.04 7.75
C ARG A 152 0.06 -16.33 7.37
N VAL A 153 0.12 -15.00 7.11
CA VAL A 153 -1.02 -14.19 6.66
C VAL A 153 -0.64 -13.49 5.36
N LEU A 154 -1.46 -13.66 4.33
CA LEU A 154 -1.32 -12.97 3.04
C LEU A 154 -2.47 -12.00 2.84
N VAL A 155 -2.16 -10.70 2.85
CA VAL A 155 -3.08 -9.60 2.56
C VAL A 155 -2.79 -9.08 1.16
N ALA A 156 -3.79 -8.80 0.35
CA ALA A 156 -3.61 -8.23 -0.98
C ALA A 156 -4.66 -7.15 -1.30
N THR A 157 -4.38 -6.34 -2.31
CA THR A 157 -5.27 -5.31 -2.85
C THR A 157 -5.81 -5.71 -4.23
N PRO A 158 -7.04 -5.31 -4.60
CA PRO A 158 -7.56 -5.48 -5.95
C PRO A 158 -6.72 -4.85 -7.06
N ARG A 159 -5.80 -3.93 -6.72
CA ARG A 159 -4.83 -3.38 -7.70
C ARG A 159 -3.92 -4.44 -8.34
N ALA A 160 -3.86 -5.64 -7.75
CA ALA A 160 -3.18 -6.83 -8.29
C ALA A 160 -4.16 -7.90 -8.80
N PHE A 161 -5.41 -7.53 -9.11
CA PHE A 161 -6.50 -8.46 -9.45
C PHE A 161 -6.13 -9.48 -10.53
N ASP A 162 -5.57 -9.03 -11.65
CA ASP A 162 -5.24 -9.92 -12.78
C ASP A 162 -4.25 -11.02 -12.38
N VAL A 163 -3.30 -10.70 -11.49
CA VAL A 163 -2.33 -11.68 -10.96
C VAL A 163 -3.01 -12.62 -9.96
N ILE A 164 -3.88 -12.10 -9.11
CA ILE A 164 -4.57 -12.88 -8.08
C ILE A 164 -5.54 -13.87 -8.72
N ALA A 165 -6.38 -13.41 -9.66
CA ALA A 165 -7.43 -14.21 -10.30
C ALA A 165 -6.87 -15.42 -11.05
N GLY A 166 -5.69 -15.30 -11.68
CA GLY A 166 -5.06 -16.40 -12.43
C GLY A 166 -4.11 -17.27 -11.61
N SER A 167 -3.90 -17.01 -10.34
CA SER A 167 -2.83 -17.61 -9.55
C SER A 167 -3.18 -18.98 -8.92
N GLY A 168 -4.44 -19.22 -8.59
CA GLY A 168 -4.90 -20.33 -7.74
C GLY A 168 -4.49 -20.16 -6.26
N VAL A 169 -3.99 -18.99 -5.85
CA VAL A 169 -3.56 -18.69 -4.48
C VAL A 169 -4.72 -18.17 -3.65
N GLN A 170 -5.03 -18.84 -2.54
CA GLN A 170 -6.00 -18.32 -1.59
C GLN A 170 -5.39 -17.21 -0.74
N LEU A 171 -6.00 -16.03 -0.80
CA LEU A 171 -5.68 -14.92 0.10
C LEU A 171 -6.29 -15.16 1.48
N ASP A 172 -5.60 -14.73 2.54
CA ASP A 172 -6.23 -14.59 3.85
C ASP A 172 -7.11 -13.35 3.88
N VAL A 173 -6.66 -12.23 3.25
CA VAL A 173 -7.43 -10.98 3.19
C VAL A 173 -7.31 -10.32 1.83
N LEU A 174 -8.44 -9.89 1.30
CA LEU A 174 -8.53 -8.89 0.23
C LEU A 174 -9.01 -7.58 0.86
N VAL A 175 -8.19 -6.51 0.77
CA VAL A 175 -8.53 -5.18 1.29
C VAL A 175 -8.74 -4.21 0.13
N SER A 176 -9.87 -3.53 0.10
CA SER A 176 -10.28 -2.63 -0.98
C SER A 176 -10.96 -1.38 -0.44
N SER A 177 -10.99 -0.32 -1.25
CA SER A 177 -11.83 0.86 -1.05
C SER A 177 -13.18 0.65 -1.71
N ALA A 178 -14.28 0.90 -0.99
CA ALA A 178 -15.62 0.89 -1.56
C ALA A 178 -15.86 2.11 -2.48
N ASP A 179 -15.10 3.18 -2.30
CA ASP A 179 -15.26 4.44 -3.04
C ASP A 179 -14.38 4.51 -4.29
N ASP A 180 -13.44 3.54 -4.49
CA ASP A 180 -12.57 3.47 -5.65
C ASP A 180 -13.09 2.44 -6.67
N ALA A 181 -13.55 2.93 -7.83
CA ALA A 181 -14.06 2.06 -8.90
C ALA A 181 -13.02 1.06 -9.41
N GLY A 182 -11.73 1.37 -9.33
CA GLY A 182 -10.62 0.49 -9.72
C GLY A 182 -10.32 -0.62 -8.71
N GLU A 183 -10.99 -0.61 -7.54
CA GLU A 183 -10.84 -1.62 -6.50
C GLU A 183 -12.10 -2.46 -6.28
N GLN A 184 -13.10 -2.30 -7.12
CA GLN A 184 -14.31 -3.11 -7.05
C GLN A 184 -14.06 -4.50 -7.63
N VAL A 185 -14.30 -5.53 -6.83
CA VAL A 185 -14.19 -6.93 -7.23
C VAL A 185 -15.57 -7.58 -7.11
N ALA A 186 -16.07 -8.13 -8.20
CA ALA A 186 -17.35 -8.81 -8.20
C ALA A 186 -17.31 -10.06 -7.30
N ALA A 187 -18.42 -10.35 -6.62
CA ALA A 187 -18.54 -11.57 -5.83
C ALA A 187 -18.28 -12.80 -6.71
N GLY A 188 -17.43 -13.71 -6.26
CA GLY A 188 -17.07 -14.92 -6.99
C GLY A 188 -16.05 -14.72 -8.11
N ALA A 189 -15.49 -13.52 -8.31
CA ALA A 189 -14.48 -13.27 -9.32
C ALA A 189 -13.10 -13.85 -9.00
N LEU A 190 -12.86 -14.24 -7.74
CA LEU A 190 -11.64 -14.91 -7.31
C LEU A 190 -11.94 -16.36 -6.90
N ASP A 191 -11.15 -17.29 -7.46
CA ASP A 191 -11.17 -18.71 -7.11
C ASP A 191 -9.73 -19.20 -6.89
N PRO A 192 -9.35 -19.60 -5.65
CA PRO A 192 -10.19 -19.64 -4.45
C PRO A 192 -10.56 -18.25 -3.90
N ALA A 193 -11.76 -18.16 -3.31
CA ALA A 193 -12.21 -16.92 -2.69
C ALA A 193 -11.33 -16.54 -1.48
N PRO A 194 -11.10 -15.23 -1.21
CA PRO A 194 -10.41 -14.78 -0.01
C PRO A 194 -11.12 -15.27 1.27
N ARG A 195 -10.36 -15.55 2.32
CA ARG A 195 -10.95 -15.92 3.63
C ARG A 195 -11.65 -14.75 4.30
N LEU A 196 -11.17 -13.54 4.05
CA LEU A 196 -11.69 -12.29 4.58
C LEU A 196 -11.67 -11.22 3.48
N VAL A 197 -12.76 -10.48 3.36
CA VAL A 197 -12.84 -9.28 2.53
C VAL A 197 -13.05 -8.07 3.44
N VAL A 198 -12.25 -7.03 3.25
CA VAL A 198 -12.29 -5.79 4.03
C VAL A 198 -12.52 -4.63 3.09
N HIS A 199 -13.57 -3.82 3.36
CA HIS A 199 -13.90 -2.63 2.58
C HIS A 199 -13.77 -1.38 3.44
N THR A 200 -12.89 -0.47 3.05
CA THR A 200 -12.81 0.88 3.62
C THR A 200 -13.83 1.79 2.93
N ARG A 201 -14.37 2.77 3.69
CA ARG A 201 -15.36 3.75 3.22
C ARG A 201 -15.00 5.16 3.71
N GLY A 202 -13.74 5.51 3.71
CA GLY A 202 -13.25 6.81 4.15
C GLY A 202 -13.86 7.26 5.49
N ALA A 203 -14.51 8.41 5.51
CA ALA A 203 -15.15 8.98 6.69
C ALA A 203 -16.36 8.15 7.23
N ALA A 204 -16.85 7.17 6.49
CA ALA A 204 -17.90 6.25 6.95
C ALA A 204 -17.31 4.98 7.65
N GLY A 205 -15.99 4.91 7.84
CA GLY A 205 -15.36 3.75 8.46
C GLY A 205 -15.18 2.59 7.51
N GLY A 206 -15.75 1.42 7.80
CA GLY A 206 -15.66 0.29 6.90
C GLY A 206 -16.37 -0.96 7.41
N SER A 207 -16.22 -2.04 6.64
CA SER A 207 -16.83 -3.34 6.96
C SER A 207 -15.92 -4.48 6.56
N TRP A 208 -16.11 -5.64 7.15
CA TRP A 208 -15.47 -6.88 6.76
C TRP A 208 -16.45 -8.04 6.73
N SER A 209 -16.17 -9.02 5.90
CA SER A 209 -16.93 -10.28 5.80
C SER A 209 -15.97 -11.46 5.65
N GLY A 210 -16.14 -12.46 6.47
CA GLY A 210 -15.41 -13.72 6.43
C GLY A 210 -16.10 -14.77 5.57
N ALA A 211 -15.33 -15.69 5.01
CA ALA A 211 -15.87 -16.84 4.26
C ALA A 211 -16.69 -17.80 5.15
N ASP A 212 -16.54 -17.72 6.47
CA ASP A 212 -17.33 -18.44 7.47
C ASP A 212 -18.69 -17.79 7.78
N GLY A 213 -19.00 -16.67 7.10
CA GLY A 213 -20.23 -15.89 7.30
C GLY A 213 -20.14 -14.86 8.42
N ALA A 214 -19.03 -14.77 9.15
CA ALA A 214 -18.82 -13.71 10.13
C ALA A 214 -18.73 -12.35 9.44
N THR A 215 -19.30 -11.33 10.03
CA THR A 215 -19.27 -9.94 9.51
C THR A 215 -19.03 -8.95 10.63
N GLY A 216 -18.57 -7.77 10.28
CA GLY A 216 -18.43 -6.68 11.22
C GLY A 216 -18.21 -5.34 10.52
N THR A 217 -18.34 -4.29 11.31
CA THR A 217 -18.11 -2.92 10.85
C THR A 217 -17.26 -2.18 11.87
N TRP A 218 -16.63 -1.11 11.45
CA TRP A 218 -15.98 -0.15 12.34
C TRP A 218 -16.34 1.28 11.92
N ALA A 219 -16.39 2.18 12.88
CA ALA A 219 -16.53 3.61 12.62
C ALA A 219 -15.21 4.21 12.17
N ALA A 220 -15.25 5.34 11.46
CA ALA A 220 -14.04 6.11 11.17
C ALA A 220 -13.36 6.54 12.48
N GLU A 221 -12.03 6.49 12.48
CA GLU A 221 -11.24 7.01 13.60
C GLU A 221 -11.21 8.55 13.52
N PRO A 222 -11.30 9.24 14.67
CA PRO A 222 -11.10 10.68 14.70
C PRO A 222 -9.71 11.04 14.19
N LEU A 223 -9.63 12.11 13.38
CA LEU A 223 -8.34 12.62 12.92
C LEU A 223 -7.56 13.21 14.10
N PRO A 224 -6.28 12.86 14.29
CA PRO A 224 -5.46 13.42 15.37
C PRO A 224 -5.08 14.90 15.16
N ALA A 225 -5.24 15.42 13.93
CA ALA A 225 -5.04 16.80 13.52
C ALA A 225 -5.92 17.10 12.31
N PRO A 226 -6.04 18.36 11.84
CA PRO A 226 -6.75 18.67 10.59
C PRO A 226 -6.23 17.86 9.41
N ALA A 227 -7.13 17.47 8.50
CA ALA A 227 -6.73 16.82 7.24
C ALA A 227 -5.86 17.76 6.40
N VAL A 228 -4.86 17.18 5.74
CA VAL A 228 -3.93 17.88 4.85
C VAL A 228 -4.04 17.34 3.43
N ASP A 229 -3.94 16.03 3.25
CA ASP A 229 -4.22 15.37 1.97
C ASP A 229 -4.58 13.90 2.15
N SER A 230 -5.12 13.29 1.09
CA SER A 230 -5.63 11.91 1.13
C SER A 230 -4.65 10.86 0.57
N TYR A 231 -3.46 11.27 0.09
CA TYR A 231 -2.53 10.34 -0.56
C TYR A 231 -1.95 9.30 0.41
N GLY A 232 -2.07 8.03 0.04
CA GLY A 232 -1.49 6.92 0.81
C GLY A 232 -2.30 6.46 2.01
N SER A 233 -3.46 7.10 2.32
CA SER A 233 -4.28 6.72 3.48
C SER A 233 -4.80 5.28 3.41
N GLY A 234 -5.15 4.78 2.21
CA GLY A 234 -5.54 3.38 1.98
C GLY A 234 -4.40 2.40 2.22
N ASP A 235 -3.19 2.72 1.75
CA ASP A 235 -2.00 1.88 1.96
C ASP A 235 -1.57 1.90 3.43
N ALA A 236 -1.70 3.04 4.11
CA ALA A 236 -1.50 3.16 5.55
C ALA A 236 -2.50 2.31 6.35
N PHE A 237 -3.78 2.28 5.92
CA PHE A 237 -4.78 1.38 6.49
C PHE A 237 -4.36 -0.08 6.29
N ALA A 238 -4.01 -0.47 5.06
CA ALA A 238 -3.60 -1.84 4.74
C ALA A 238 -2.36 -2.27 5.54
N ALA A 239 -1.40 -1.37 5.75
CA ALA A 239 -0.25 -1.61 6.62
C ALA A 239 -0.66 -1.90 8.07
N GLY A 240 -1.53 -1.07 8.65
CA GLY A 240 -2.04 -1.29 10.02
C GLY A 240 -2.82 -2.60 10.16
N LEU A 241 -3.67 -2.91 9.19
CA LEU A 241 -4.42 -4.17 9.12
C LEU A 241 -3.47 -5.37 9.04
N THR A 242 -2.49 -5.32 8.13
CA THR A 242 -1.48 -6.38 7.94
C THR A 242 -0.67 -6.63 9.22
N TYR A 243 -0.21 -5.55 9.87
CA TYR A 243 0.49 -5.64 11.15
C TYR A 243 -0.38 -6.30 12.22
N GLY A 244 -1.63 -5.83 12.38
CA GLY A 244 -2.55 -6.34 13.40
C GLY A 244 -2.82 -7.83 13.23
N LEU A 245 -3.09 -8.28 11.99
CA LEU A 245 -3.31 -9.70 11.69
C LEU A 245 -2.02 -10.51 11.86
N GLY A 246 -0.86 -9.97 11.48
CA GLY A 246 0.45 -10.55 11.76
C GLY A 246 0.70 -10.73 13.26
N ALA A 247 0.26 -9.83 14.09
CA ALA A 247 0.32 -9.92 15.55
C ALA A 247 -0.73 -10.87 16.16
N GLY A 248 -1.60 -11.48 15.35
CA GLY A 248 -2.67 -12.36 15.82
C GLY A 248 -3.86 -11.64 16.46
N MET A 249 -4.02 -10.34 16.16
CA MET A 249 -5.17 -9.57 16.65
C MET A 249 -6.47 -10.08 15.99
N PRO A 250 -7.61 -10.06 16.70
CA PRO A 250 -8.92 -10.20 16.07
C PRO A 250 -9.13 -9.19 14.96
N VAL A 251 -9.86 -9.57 13.90
CA VAL A 251 -10.10 -8.73 12.70
C VAL A 251 -10.57 -7.32 13.07
N ALA A 252 -11.51 -7.19 14.00
CA ALA A 252 -12.01 -5.88 14.42
C ALA A 252 -10.90 -4.97 15.01
N GLN A 253 -9.97 -5.54 15.77
CA GLN A 253 -8.84 -4.80 16.35
C GLN A 253 -7.80 -4.45 15.30
N ALA A 254 -7.51 -5.36 14.38
CA ALA A 254 -6.61 -5.11 13.26
C ALA A 254 -7.17 -4.03 12.32
N ALA A 255 -8.49 -4.05 12.02
CA ALA A 255 -9.16 -3.02 11.23
C ALA A 255 -9.14 -1.64 11.94
N ALA A 256 -9.37 -1.60 13.25
CA ALA A 256 -9.25 -0.36 14.02
C ALA A 256 -7.80 0.19 14.02
N LEU A 257 -6.78 -0.69 14.08
CA LEU A 257 -5.39 -0.25 13.92
C LEU A 257 -5.15 0.33 12.52
N GLY A 258 -5.66 -0.34 11.47
CA GLY A 258 -5.63 0.16 10.11
C GLY A 258 -6.30 1.53 9.98
N ALA A 259 -7.49 1.71 10.56
CA ALA A 259 -8.23 2.97 10.55
C ALA A 259 -7.43 4.11 11.22
N ARG A 260 -6.78 3.84 12.36
CA ARG A 260 -5.88 4.81 13.03
C ARG A 260 -4.69 5.19 12.15
N ARG A 261 -4.10 4.23 11.43
CA ARG A 261 -2.97 4.53 10.52
C ARG A 261 -3.41 5.36 9.32
N GLY A 262 -4.57 5.04 8.71
CA GLY A 262 -5.16 5.83 7.64
C GLY A 262 -5.52 7.25 8.10
N ALA A 263 -6.17 7.38 9.26
CA ALA A 263 -6.51 8.68 9.85
C ALA A 263 -5.26 9.52 10.17
N LEU A 264 -4.19 8.91 10.68
CA LEU A 264 -2.91 9.61 10.90
C LEU A 264 -2.31 10.09 9.56
N CYS A 265 -2.30 9.24 8.52
CA CYS A 265 -1.75 9.58 7.21
C CYS A 265 -2.42 10.84 6.62
N LEU A 266 -3.73 10.97 6.77
CA LEU A 266 -4.51 12.13 6.30
C LEU A 266 -4.05 13.48 6.89
N THR A 267 -3.34 13.49 8.02
CA THR A 267 -2.92 14.70 8.73
C THR A 267 -1.52 15.21 8.36
N GLY A 268 -0.89 14.57 7.41
CA GLY A 268 0.42 14.97 6.87
C GLY A 268 0.34 15.26 5.38
N ARG A 269 1.32 15.99 4.88
CA ARG A 269 1.52 16.24 3.45
C ARG A 269 2.24 15.05 2.85
N GLY A 270 1.65 14.45 1.82
CA GLY A 270 2.14 13.19 1.24
C GLY A 270 2.03 12.03 2.23
N PRO A 271 2.54 10.85 1.89
CA PRO A 271 2.26 9.64 2.66
C PRO A 271 3.04 9.52 3.97
N TYR A 272 4.06 10.37 4.21
CA TYR A 272 5.02 10.14 5.31
C TYR A 272 5.12 11.24 6.35
N GLU A 273 4.76 12.49 6.04
CA GLU A 273 5.00 13.61 6.97
C GLU A 273 4.40 13.36 8.36
N ALA A 274 3.20 12.77 8.42
CA ALA A 274 2.55 12.47 9.69
C ALA A 274 3.24 11.36 10.50
N ILE A 275 3.99 10.47 9.86
CA ILE A 275 4.72 9.40 10.54
C ILE A 275 6.20 9.72 10.78
N ASP A 276 6.72 10.75 10.17
CA ASP A 276 8.10 11.22 10.36
C ASP A 276 8.23 12.23 11.51
N ARG A 277 7.09 12.75 12.00
CA ARG A 277 6.98 13.57 13.23
C ARG A 277 7.09 12.64 14.44
#